data_70b0fd88e06651c5fdd70cdede7dfc6b
#
_entry.id   70b0fd88e06651c5fdd70cdede7dfc6b
#
_cell.length_a   1.000
_cell.length_b   1.000
_cell.length_c   1.000
_cell.angle_alpha   90.00
_cell.angle_beta   90.00
_cell.angle_gamma   90.00
#
_symmetry.space_group_name_H-M   'P 1'
#
loop_
_entity.id
_entity.type
_entity.pdbx_description
1 polymer ?
#
loop_
_entity_poly.entity_id
_entity_poly.type
_entity_poly.pdbx_seq_one_letter_code
_entity_poly.pdbx_strand_id
1 'polypeptide(L)'
;MYKPNVNSIQSVQHALQLFEVFRTNYDKDEFGVTELSKTLGLHKNNVFRLLATLSSCGYIEQNPATENYRLGIGIFNLGQKFINKLGFLRLARPFMEKIVSEIGESCYIGILREGNVIYLDLVDADHPVRIVYRVGKDVPAY
;
A
#
# COMPACT_ATOMS: atom_id res chain seq x y z
N MET A 1 -11.94 -7.13 -2.24
CA MET A 1 -13.18 -6.31 -2.29
C MET A 1 -13.83 -6.31 -0.92
N TYR A 2 -13.94 -5.15 -0.28
CA TYR A 2 -14.51 -5.04 1.06
C TYR A 2 -16.03 -5.30 1.01
N LYS A 3 -16.52 -6.32 1.74
CA LYS A 3 -17.98 -6.54 1.89
C LYS A 3 -18.48 -5.69 3.06
N PRO A 4 -19.43 -4.76 2.85
CA PRO A 4 -20.00 -3.99 3.95
C PRO A 4 -20.72 -4.91 4.92
N ASN A 5 -20.32 -4.91 6.17
CA ASN A 5 -20.99 -5.63 7.24
C ASN A 5 -22.08 -4.73 7.84
N VAL A 6 -23.21 -5.30 8.26
CA VAL A 6 -24.38 -4.58 8.80
C VAL A 6 -24.05 -3.72 10.02
N ASN A 7 -22.93 -3.99 10.72
CA ASN A 7 -22.47 -3.25 11.89
C ASN A 7 -21.23 -2.38 11.63
N SER A 8 -21.03 -1.90 10.41
CA SER A 8 -19.84 -1.11 10.08
C SER A 8 -20.04 0.38 10.39
N ILE A 9 -19.00 1.01 10.95
CA ILE A 9 -18.97 2.46 11.19
C ILE A 9 -18.57 3.13 9.87
N GLN A 10 -19.49 3.89 9.27
CA GLN A 10 -19.33 4.49 7.95
C GLN A 10 -18.08 5.39 7.83
N SER A 11 -17.79 6.20 8.85
CA SER A 11 -16.60 7.07 8.84
C SER A 11 -15.29 6.27 8.81
N VAL A 12 -15.23 5.12 9.47
CA VAL A 12 -14.08 4.22 9.42
C VAL A 12 -13.94 3.59 8.03
N GLN A 13 -15.07 3.18 7.43
CA GLN A 13 -15.05 2.66 6.05
C GLN A 13 -14.51 3.70 5.07
N HIS A 14 -15.00 4.94 5.14
CA HIS A 14 -14.52 6.02 4.27
C HIS A 14 -13.03 6.30 4.47
N ALA A 15 -12.52 6.25 5.71
CA ALA A 15 -11.09 6.40 5.97
C ALA A 15 -10.26 5.27 5.34
N LEU A 16 -10.72 4.02 5.44
CA LEU A 16 -10.08 2.87 4.81
C LEU A 16 -10.14 2.96 3.27
N GLN A 17 -11.28 3.36 2.70
CA GLN A 17 -11.40 3.60 1.26
C GLN A 17 -10.46 4.70 0.77
N LEU A 18 -10.22 5.75 1.58
CA LEU A 18 -9.25 6.77 1.26
C LEU A 18 -7.83 6.20 1.16
N PHE A 19 -7.41 5.33 2.08
CA PHE A 19 -6.12 4.63 1.97
C PHE A 19 -6.05 3.72 0.74
N GLU A 20 -7.16 3.09 0.33
CA GLU A 20 -7.21 2.30 -0.91
C GLU A 20 -6.95 3.15 -2.16
N VAL A 21 -7.37 4.43 -2.19
CA VAL A 21 -7.02 5.33 -3.29
C VAL A 21 -5.51 5.50 -3.42
N PHE A 22 -4.80 5.71 -2.31
CA PHE A 22 -3.33 5.80 -2.32
C PHE A 22 -2.69 4.46 -2.69
N ARG A 23 -3.21 3.34 -2.19
CA ARG A 23 -2.67 2.00 -2.44
C ARG A 23 -2.76 1.59 -3.91
N THR A 24 -3.84 1.96 -4.61
CA THR A 24 -4.11 1.50 -5.98
C THR A 24 -3.55 2.41 -7.07
N ASN A 25 -3.23 3.67 -6.76
CA ASN A 25 -2.68 4.63 -7.71
C ASN A 25 -1.16 4.70 -7.59
N TYR A 26 -0.47 3.78 -8.23
CA TYR A 26 1.00 3.65 -8.13
C TYR A 26 1.78 4.81 -8.79
N ASP A 27 1.17 5.54 -9.71
CA ASP A 27 1.84 6.59 -10.48
C ASP A 27 1.62 7.98 -9.89
N LYS A 28 0.90 8.06 -8.75
CA LYS A 28 0.55 9.32 -8.11
C LYS A 28 0.61 9.20 -6.59
N ASP A 29 1.47 10.02 -5.98
CA ASP A 29 1.72 9.99 -4.54
C ASP A 29 0.88 11.00 -3.75
N GLU A 30 0.31 12.01 -4.41
CA GLU A 30 -0.43 13.11 -3.77
C GLU A 30 -1.81 13.33 -4.42
N PHE A 31 -2.83 13.61 -3.61
CA PHE A 31 -4.21 13.81 -4.05
C PHE A 31 -4.82 15.06 -3.41
N GLY A 32 -5.54 15.86 -4.23
CA GLY A 32 -6.30 17.00 -3.73
C GLY A 32 -7.69 16.60 -3.19
N VAL A 33 -8.26 17.40 -2.31
CA VAL A 33 -9.60 17.19 -1.72
C VAL A 33 -10.67 16.98 -2.78
N THR A 34 -10.63 17.77 -3.86
CA THR A 34 -11.64 17.69 -4.93
C THR A 34 -11.57 16.37 -5.69
N GLU A 35 -10.38 15.88 -5.94
CA GLU A 35 -10.14 14.59 -6.60
C GLU A 35 -10.60 13.43 -5.72
N LEU A 36 -10.17 13.41 -4.45
CA LEU A 36 -10.59 12.42 -3.47
C LEU A 36 -12.12 12.41 -3.28
N SER A 37 -12.75 13.59 -3.27
CA SER A 37 -14.20 13.73 -3.18
C SER A 37 -14.91 13.02 -4.34
N LYS A 38 -14.42 13.19 -5.57
CA LYS A 38 -14.97 12.54 -6.76
C LYS A 38 -14.74 11.03 -6.73
N THR A 39 -13.52 10.60 -6.41
CA THR A 39 -13.14 9.19 -6.39
C THR A 39 -13.91 8.40 -5.33
N LEU A 40 -14.11 9.00 -4.15
CA LEU A 40 -14.82 8.37 -3.03
C LEU A 40 -16.34 8.53 -3.09
N GLY A 41 -16.85 9.39 -3.98
CA GLY A 41 -18.28 9.75 -4.00
C GLY A 41 -18.76 10.49 -2.75
N LEU A 42 -17.87 11.23 -2.08
CA LEU A 42 -18.14 11.92 -0.84
C LEU A 42 -18.13 13.45 -1.02
N HIS A 43 -18.92 14.14 -0.22
CA HIS A 43 -18.86 15.60 -0.15
C HIS A 43 -17.46 16.08 0.29
N LYS A 44 -16.96 17.17 -0.32
CA LYS A 44 -15.63 17.77 0.00
C LYS A 44 -15.42 18.00 1.50
N ASN A 45 -16.44 18.48 2.21
CA ASN A 45 -16.36 18.70 3.66
C ASN A 45 -16.12 17.40 4.43
N ASN A 46 -16.70 16.29 4.01
CA ASN A 46 -16.47 14.99 4.64
C ASN A 46 -15.06 14.50 4.39
N VAL A 47 -14.57 14.61 3.14
CA VAL A 47 -13.19 14.29 2.80
C VAL A 47 -12.20 15.15 3.59
N PHE A 48 -12.43 16.46 3.67
CA PHE A 48 -11.58 17.36 4.44
C PHE A 48 -11.52 16.96 5.93
N ARG A 49 -12.65 16.61 6.54
CA ARG A 49 -12.69 16.13 7.94
C ARG A 49 -11.97 14.80 8.13
N LEU A 50 -12.07 13.88 7.18
CA LEU A 50 -11.32 12.62 7.20
C LEU A 50 -9.81 12.90 7.14
N LEU A 51 -9.37 13.72 6.18
CA LEU A 51 -7.98 14.09 6.00
C LEU A 51 -7.42 14.80 7.24
N ALA A 52 -8.16 15.77 7.81
CA ALA A 52 -7.77 16.47 9.03
C ALA A 52 -7.58 15.49 10.22
N THR A 53 -8.51 14.54 10.38
CA THR A 53 -8.42 13.52 11.42
C THR A 53 -7.22 12.60 11.21
N LEU A 54 -7.01 12.11 9.98
CA LEU A 54 -5.89 11.23 9.66
C LEU A 54 -4.55 11.96 9.76
N SER A 55 -4.52 13.26 9.44
CA SER A 55 -3.32 14.10 9.59
C SER A 55 -2.98 14.34 11.06
N SER A 56 -3.98 14.58 11.91
CA SER A 56 -3.73 14.71 13.35
C SER A 56 -3.19 13.43 14.00
N CYS A 57 -3.44 12.26 13.37
CA CYS A 57 -2.90 10.98 13.78
C CYS A 57 -1.57 10.62 13.07
N GLY A 58 -1.07 11.45 12.16
CA GLY A 58 0.17 11.22 11.43
C GLY A 58 0.09 10.17 10.31
N TYR A 59 -1.10 9.71 9.92
CA TYR A 59 -1.29 8.76 8.83
C TYR A 59 -1.36 9.40 7.44
N ILE A 60 -1.75 10.67 7.39
CA ILE A 60 -1.76 11.52 6.20
C ILE A 60 -0.99 12.80 6.53
N GLU A 61 -0.38 13.42 5.55
CA GLU A 61 0.21 14.75 5.68
C GLU A 61 -0.15 15.61 4.47
N GLN A 62 -0.28 16.90 4.68
CA GLN A 62 -0.49 17.86 3.61
C GLN A 62 0.86 18.40 3.14
N ASN A 63 1.09 18.38 1.83
CA ASN A 63 2.22 19.05 1.23
C ASN A 63 1.98 20.57 1.21
N PRO A 64 2.80 21.39 1.90
CA PRO A 64 2.57 22.83 1.99
C PRO A 64 2.75 23.57 0.66
N ALA A 65 3.45 22.96 -0.32
CA ALA A 65 3.68 23.59 -1.63
C ALA A 65 2.54 23.35 -2.61
N THR A 66 1.92 22.16 -2.58
CA THR A 66 0.86 21.76 -3.52
C THR A 66 -0.54 21.78 -2.89
N GLU A 67 -0.62 21.90 -1.58
CA GLU A 67 -1.85 21.75 -0.76
C GLU A 67 -2.50 20.35 -0.90
N ASN A 68 -1.88 19.43 -1.63
CA ASN A 68 -2.33 18.06 -1.77
C ASN A 68 -1.95 17.23 -0.53
N TYR A 69 -2.58 16.08 -0.41
CA TYR A 69 -2.39 15.13 0.69
C TYR A 69 -1.67 13.89 0.21
N ARG A 70 -0.78 13.37 1.05
CA ARG A 70 0.00 12.14 0.83
C ARG A 70 0.03 11.28 2.07
N LEU A 71 0.51 10.04 1.94
CA LEU A 71 0.69 9.15 3.08
C LEU A 71 1.71 9.73 4.06
N GLY A 72 1.37 9.74 5.34
CA GLY A 72 2.22 10.18 6.43
C GLY A 72 3.08 9.04 7.01
N ILE A 73 4.07 9.41 7.82
CA ILE A 73 5.02 8.47 8.44
C ILE A 73 4.34 7.41 9.33
N GLY A 74 3.12 7.67 9.82
CA GLY A 74 2.35 6.72 10.62
C GLY A 74 2.05 5.42 9.88
N ILE A 75 1.84 5.48 8.55
CA ILE A 75 1.65 4.28 7.71
C ILE A 75 2.92 3.43 7.69
N PHE A 76 4.10 4.05 7.51
CA PHE A 76 5.38 3.35 7.55
C PHE A 76 5.59 2.64 8.89
N ASN A 77 5.37 3.33 10.00
CA ASN A 77 5.54 2.77 11.35
C ASN A 77 4.63 1.55 11.59
N LEU A 78 3.38 1.64 11.13
CA LEU A 78 2.44 0.53 11.22
C LEU A 78 2.86 -0.66 10.35
N GLY A 79 3.27 -0.38 9.11
CA GLY A 79 3.76 -1.39 8.16
C GLY A 79 5.04 -2.08 8.67
N GLN A 80 5.99 -1.34 9.22
CA GLN A 80 7.22 -1.90 9.80
C GLN A 80 6.93 -2.84 10.97
N LYS A 81 5.97 -2.50 11.83
CA LYS A 81 5.57 -3.39 12.92
C LYS A 81 4.99 -4.71 12.39
N PHE A 82 4.22 -4.66 11.30
CA PHE A 82 3.71 -5.86 10.64
C PHE A 82 4.83 -6.69 10.01
N ILE A 83 5.74 -6.06 9.25
CA ILE A 83 6.88 -6.72 8.59
C ILE A 83 7.81 -7.38 9.62
N ASN A 84 8.11 -6.68 10.71
CA ASN A 84 8.94 -7.23 11.79
C ASN A 84 8.33 -8.48 12.43
N LYS A 85 7.00 -8.57 12.51
CA LYS A 85 6.29 -9.77 12.98
C LYS A 85 6.44 -10.95 12.00
N LEU A 86 6.65 -10.67 10.71
CA LEU A 86 6.87 -11.69 9.67
C LEU A 86 8.30 -12.26 9.67
N GLY A 87 9.08 -12.14 10.70
CA GLY A 87 10.50 -12.51 10.92
C GLY A 87 11.19 -13.42 9.90
N PHE A 88 10.40 -14.28 9.20
CA PHE A 88 10.88 -15.16 8.16
C PHE A 88 11.45 -14.43 6.93
N LEU A 89 11.01 -13.20 6.61
CA LEU A 89 11.54 -12.44 5.47
C LEU A 89 13.04 -12.17 5.64
N ARG A 90 13.45 -11.82 6.85
CA ARG A 90 14.87 -11.61 7.17
C ARG A 90 15.68 -12.89 7.01
N LEU A 91 15.09 -14.05 7.33
CA LEU A 91 15.73 -15.34 7.18
C LEU A 91 15.74 -15.81 5.72
N ALA A 92 14.70 -15.49 4.95
CA ALA A 92 14.59 -15.87 3.54
C ALA A 92 15.54 -15.08 2.63
N ARG A 93 15.79 -13.79 2.95
CA ARG A 93 16.58 -12.89 2.10
C ARG A 93 17.93 -13.44 1.62
N PRO A 94 18.81 -13.98 2.48
CA PRO A 94 20.07 -14.55 2.03
C PRO A 94 19.91 -15.72 1.04
N PHE A 95 18.85 -16.52 1.20
CA PHE A 95 18.57 -17.62 0.26
C PHE A 95 18.07 -17.10 -1.08
N MET A 96 17.23 -16.07 -1.08
CA MET A 96 16.78 -15.42 -2.32
C MET A 96 17.96 -14.82 -3.08
N GLU A 97 18.87 -14.12 -2.40
CA GLU A 97 20.08 -13.54 -2.98
C GLU A 97 20.98 -14.62 -3.59
N LYS A 98 21.14 -15.75 -2.91
CA LYS A 98 21.87 -16.90 -3.44
C LYS A 98 21.21 -17.45 -4.71
N ILE A 99 19.90 -17.67 -4.71
CA ILE A 99 19.15 -18.15 -5.88
C ILE A 99 19.37 -17.21 -7.07
N VAL A 100 19.22 -15.89 -6.86
CA VAL A 100 19.41 -14.88 -7.92
C VAL A 100 20.85 -14.92 -8.45
N SER A 101 21.85 -15.05 -7.57
CA SER A 101 23.26 -15.11 -7.99
C SER A 101 23.60 -16.37 -8.78
N GLU A 102 22.95 -17.50 -8.50
CA GLU A 102 23.21 -18.79 -9.17
C GLU A 102 22.44 -18.96 -10.48
N ILE A 103 21.19 -18.44 -10.53
CA ILE A 103 20.26 -18.67 -11.66
C ILE A 103 20.24 -17.46 -12.58
N GLY A 104 20.55 -16.24 -12.08
CA GLY A 104 20.49 -15.01 -12.85
C GLY A 104 19.07 -14.47 -13.06
N GLU A 105 18.06 -14.99 -12.38
CA GLU A 105 16.68 -14.58 -12.48
C GLU A 105 16.18 -13.94 -11.18
N SER A 106 15.26 -12.97 -11.28
CA SER A 106 14.67 -12.30 -10.10
C SER A 106 13.87 -13.27 -9.24
N CYS A 107 14.03 -13.17 -7.92
CA CYS A 107 13.37 -14.03 -6.95
C CYS A 107 12.37 -13.23 -6.12
N TYR A 108 11.14 -13.74 -6.03
CA TYR A 108 10.06 -13.14 -5.26
C TYR A 108 9.64 -14.06 -4.12
N ILE A 109 9.28 -13.47 -2.97
CA ILE A 109 8.57 -14.17 -1.92
C ILE A 109 7.20 -13.56 -1.72
N GLY A 110 6.17 -14.38 -1.72
CA GLY A 110 4.79 -13.95 -1.59
C GLY A 110 3.96 -14.90 -0.74
N ILE A 111 2.79 -14.44 -0.36
CA ILE A 111 1.76 -15.24 0.32
C ILE A 111 0.50 -15.31 -0.55
N LEU A 112 -0.13 -16.48 -0.56
CA LEU A 112 -1.45 -16.65 -1.18
C LEU A 112 -2.53 -16.24 -0.18
N ARG A 113 -3.37 -15.29 -0.59
CA ARG A 113 -4.50 -14.83 0.21
C ARG A 113 -5.72 -14.56 -0.68
N GLU A 114 -6.84 -15.24 -0.39
CA GLU A 114 -8.11 -15.04 -1.09
C GLU A 114 -8.02 -15.15 -2.62
N GLY A 115 -7.17 -16.08 -3.12
CA GLY A 115 -6.96 -16.28 -4.57
C GLY A 115 -5.98 -15.29 -5.22
N ASN A 116 -5.36 -14.40 -4.44
CA ASN A 116 -4.34 -13.48 -4.90
C ASN A 116 -2.98 -13.78 -4.26
N VAL A 117 -1.91 -13.56 -5.00
CA VAL A 117 -0.54 -13.54 -4.47
C VAL A 117 -0.19 -12.13 -4.06
N ILE A 118 0.21 -11.95 -2.81
CA ILE A 118 0.74 -10.69 -2.28
C ILE A 118 2.25 -10.84 -2.17
N TYR A 119 3.00 -10.07 -2.96
CA TYR A 119 4.46 -10.07 -2.90
C TYR A 119 4.95 -9.32 -1.65
N LEU A 120 5.78 -9.97 -0.85
CA LEU A 120 6.28 -9.45 0.42
C LEU A 120 7.72 -8.93 0.32
N ASP A 121 8.54 -9.53 -0.54
CA ASP A 121 9.92 -9.12 -0.81
C ASP A 121 10.35 -9.56 -2.20
N LEU A 122 11.44 -8.95 -2.69
CA LEU A 122 11.98 -9.13 -4.02
C LEU A 122 13.51 -9.00 -3.98
N VAL A 123 14.19 -9.88 -4.69
CA VAL A 123 15.60 -9.71 -5.09
C VAL A 123 15.64 -9.69 -6.61
N ASP A 124 15.99 -8.55 -7.19
CA ASP A 124 16.10 -8.36 -8.63
C ASP A 124 17.39 -8.96 -9.19
N ALA A 125 17.28 -9.60 -10.36
CA ALA A 125 18.43 -9.89 -11.21
C ALA A 125 18.78 -8.66 -12.05
N ASP A 126 20.04 -8.59 -12.50
CA ASP A 126 20.50 -7.51 -13.37
C ASP A 126 20.17 -7.80 -14.83
N HIS A 127 18.88 -7.62 -15.18
CA HIS A 127 18.38 -7.79 -16.54
C HIS A 127 17.90 -6.46 -17.15
N PRO A 128 18.14 -6.24 -18.47
CA PRO A 128 17.65 -5.05 -19.17
C PRO A 128 16.11 -5.00 -19.30
N VAL A 129 15.42 -6.14 -19.21
CA VAL A 129 13.96 -6.23 -19.19
C VAL A 129 13.52 -6.74 -17.82
N ARG A 130 12.77 -5.92 -17.10
CA ARG A 130 12.27 -6.26 -15.75
C ARG A 130 10.76 -6.34 -15.75
N ILE A 131 10.21 -7.44 -15.22
CA ILE A 131 8.80 -7.49 -14.86
C ILE A 131 8.66 -6.78 -13.52
N VAL A 132 8.11 -5.57 -13.53
CA VAL A 132 7.98 -4.77 -12.30
C VAL A 132 6.76 -5.24 -11.50
N TYR A 133 6.92 -6.29 -10.69
CA TYR A 133 5.99 -6.55 -9.60
C TYR A 133 6.42 -5.73 -8.38
N ARG A 134 5.54 -4.83 -7.93
CA ARG A 134 5.83 -4.03 -6.73
C ARG A 134 5.45 -4.82 -5.48
N VAL A 135 6.33 -4.82 -4.47
CA VAL A 135 6.04 -5.34 -3.13
C VAL A 135 4.76 -4.67 -2.61
N GLY A 136 3.87 -5.47 -2.02
CA GLY A 136 2.55 -5.02 -1.56
C GLY A 136 1.45 -5.02 -2.63
N LYS A 137 1.77 -5.33 -3.91
CA LYS A 137 0.76 -5.52 -4.94
C LYS A 137 0.18 -6.93 -4.85
N ASP A 138 -1.14 -7.02 -4.94
CA ASP A 138 -1.86 -8.28 -5.06
C ASP A 138 -2.13 -8.58 -6.54
N VAL A 139 -1.82 -9.83 -6.95
CA VAL A 139 -2.00 -10.31 -8.32
C VAL A 139 -2.82 -11.59 -8.27
N PRO A 140 -3.81 -11.79 -9.17
CA PRO A 140 -4.53 -13.07 -9.27
C PRO A 140 -3.56 -14.24 -9.41
N ALA A 141 -3.83 -15.34 -8.68
CA ALA A 141 -2.96 -16.52 -8.70
C ALA A 141 -3.21 -17.46 -9.90
N TYR A 142 -4.09 -17.06 -10.84
CA TYR A 142 -4.52 -17.83 -12.04
C TYR A 142 -4.66 -16.93 -13.25
#